data_9c32ce7d01db5946bf2a723b243f2157
#
_entry.id   9c32ce7d01db5946bf2a723b243f2157
#
_cell.length_a   1.000
_cell.length_b   1.000
_cell.length_c   1.000
_cell.angle_alpha   90.00
_cell.angle_beta   90.00
_cell.angle_gamma   90.00
#
_symmetry.space_group_name_H-M   'P 1'
#
loop_
_entity.id
_entity.type
_entity.pdbx_description
1 polymer ?
#
loop_
_entity_poly.entity_id
_entity_poly.type
_entity_poly.pdbx_seq_one_letter_code
_entity_poly.pdbx_strand_id
1 'polypeptide(L)'
;MKALKKTYWVLPLVLLVSSSLYAGSIPAKVYFNGGYAFADNGFGIPPYQGTLNGQSALFYCVDFSHEIYGNTSWSATVTGLNAPIGAFASTRLDNKRTYLEMAWLITQMNAASNQTEKVPYQWAIWSFSGGNDPYLGSDALIGDALAAVLGGFGGKGWEILTPTGSYGQEFLVADQDPLTTTTPEPSGMLLFGTVVLGMAFALRKKWPARDANATPPPPA
;
A
#
# COMPACT_ATOMS: atom_id res chain seq x y z
N MET A 1 -35.79 -31.66 -51.29
CA MET A 1 -34.76 -30.63 -50.99
C MET A 1 -34.94 -30.19 -49.53
N LYS A 2 -34.02 -30.59 -48.62
CA LYS A 2 -34.06 -30.23 -47.19
C LYS A 2 -33.12 -29.08 -46.98
N ALA A 3 -33.63 -27.92 -46.57
CA ALA A 3 -32.86 -26.72 -46.26
C ALA A 3 -32.15 -26.91 -44.94
N LEU A 4 -30.80 -26.90 -44.94
CA LEU A 4 -29.97 -26.85 -43.74
C LEU A 4 -30.09 -25.44 -43.11
N LYS A 5 -30.69 -25.37 -41.91
CA LYS A 5 -30.60 -24.17 -41.06
C LYS A 5 -29.20 -24.05 -40.47
N LYS A 6 -28.39 -23.09 -40.96
CA LYS A 6 -27.12 -22.71 -40.35
C LYS A 6 -27.38 -21.96 -39.06
N THR A 7 -27.15 -22.63 -37.95
CA THR A 7 -27.16 -22.00 -36.62
C THR A 7 -25.82 -21.35 -36.39
N TYR A 8 -25.75 -20.02 -36.49
CA TYR A 8 -24.54 -19.25 -36.11
C TYR A 8 -24.47 -19.23 -34.59
N TRP A 9 -23.48 -19.92 -34.05
CA TRP A 9 -23.06 -19.79 -32.69
C TRP A 9 -22.25 -18.47 -32.59
N VAL A 10 -22.86 -17.39 -32.11
CA VAL A 10 -22.16 -16.19 -31.74
C VAL A 10 -21.57 -16.45 -30.35
N LEU A 11 -20.31 -16.84 -30.31
CA LEU A 11 -19.52 -16.82 -29.07
C LEU A 11 -19.39 -15.37 -28.61
N PRO A 12 -19.86 -15.01 -27.39
CA PRO A 12 -19.52 -13.72 -26.84
C PRO A 12 -18.03 -13.75 -26.46
N LEU A 13 -17.23 -13.04 -27.25
CA LEU A 13 -15.85 -12.71 -26.89
C LEU A 13 -15.90 -11.83 -25.64
N VAL A 14 -15.82 -12.44 -24.47
CA VAL A 14 -15.63 -11.72 -23.20
C VAL A 14 -14.19 -11.20 -23.24
N LEU A 15 -14.02 -9.95 -23.65
CA LEU A 15 -12.80 -9.19 -23.42
C LEU A 15 -12.63 -9.07 -21.91
N LEU A 16 -11.82 -9.94 -21.32
CA LEU A 16 -11.26 -9.75 -20.00
C LEU A 16 -10.29 -8.56 -20.09
N VAL A 17 -10.81 -7.36 -19.93
CA VAL A 17 -10.00 -6.20 -19.62
C VAL A 17 -9.52 -6.43 -18.19
N SER A 18 -8.36 -7.08 -18.06
CA SER A 18 -7.59 -7.05 -16.82
C SER A 18 -7.14 -5.60 -16.61
N SER A 19 -8.00 -4.83 -15.96
CA SER A 19 -7.59 -3.57 -15.34
C SER A 19 -6.55 -3.95 -14.30
N SER A 20 -5.27 -3.74 -14.65
CA SER A 20 -4.20 -3.71 -13.67
C SER A 20 -4.62 -2.65 -12.66
N LEU A 21 -5.13 -3.09 -11.52
CA LEU A 21 -5.32 -2.23 -10.37
C LEU A 21 -3.91 -1.76 -9.99
N TYR A 22 -3.50 -0.64 -10.53
CA TYR A 22 -2.45 0.14 -9.92
C TYR A 22 -2.92 0.35 -8.49
N ALA A 23 -2.20 -0.23 -7.54
CA ALA A 23 -2.31 0.16 -6.15
C ALA A 23 -1.91 1.63 -6.13
N GLY A 24 -2.87 2.51 -6.34
CA GLY A 24 -2.69 3.94 -6.32
C GLY A 24 -2.27 4.32 -4.90
N SER A 25 -1.34 5.24 -4.78
CA SER A 25 -0.99 5.83 -3.51
C SER A 25 -2.26 6.38 -2.84
N ILE A 26 -2.54 5.92 -1.63
CA ILE A 26 -3.72 6.33 -0.86
C ILE A 26 -3.39 7.65 -0.18
N PRO A 27 -4.21 8.70 -0.31
CA PRO A 27 -3.98 9.95 0.41
C PRO A 27 -4.16 9.74 1.91
N ALA A 28 -3.23 10.29 2.70
CA ALA A 28 -3.26 10.24 4.16
C ALA A 28 -2.97 11.61 4.75
N LYS A 29 -3.42 11.82 5.99
CA LYS A 29 -3.09 13.01 6.78
C LYS A 29 -2.16 12.63 7.91
N VAL A 30 -0.99 13.26 7.94
CA VAL A 30 0.05 13.04 8.94
C VAL A 30 0.10 14.24 9.87
N TYR A 31 0.23 13.98 11.16
CA TYR A 31 0.53 14.98 12.17
C TYR A 31 1.70 14.50 13.02
N PHE A 32 2.72 15.34 13.15
CA PHE A 32 3.90 15.11 13.96
C PHE A 32 3.86 16.00 15.20
N ASN A 33 3.89 15.42 16.39
CA ASN A 33 3.81 16.17 17.66
C ASN A 33 5.16 16.71 18.16
N GLY A 34 6.28 16.34 17.50
CA GLY A 34 7.61 16.74 17.89
C GLY A 34 8.31 15.78 18.85
N GLY A 35 7.65 14.69 19.27
CA GLY A 35 8.26 13.70 20.14
C GLY A 35 9.20 12.77 19.39
N TYR A 36 10.39 12.55 19.93
CA TYR A 36 11.37 11.56 19.46
C TYR A 36 11.91 10.77 20.67
N ALA A 37 12.51 9.61 20.41
CA ALA A 37 12.96 8.73 21.48
C ALA A 37 14.14 9.36 22.27
N PHE A 38 15.09 9.99 21.58
CA PHE A 38 16.22 10.73 22.14
C PHE A 38 16.91 11.54 21.02
N ALA A 39 17.94 12.35 21.38
CA ALA A 39 18.69 13.14 20.41
C ALA A 39 20.15 12.67 20.31
N ASP A 40 20.68 12.69 19.09
CA ASP A 40 22.09 12.46 18.80
C ASP A 40 22.60 13.51 17.82
N ASN A 41 23.74 14.12 18.12
CA ASN A 41 24.34 15.19 17.30
C ASN A 41 23.36 16.30 16.86
N GLY A 42 22.36 16.61 17.70
CA GLY A 42 21.33 17.62 17.41
C GLY A 42 20.14 17.11 16.60
N PHE A 43 20.15 15.85 16.18
CA PHE A 43 19.05 15.22 15.45
C PHE A 43 18.20 14.35 16.39
N GLY A 44 16.89 14.42 16.22
CA GLY A 44 16.00 13.52 16.91
C GLY A 44 16.10 12.10 16.32
N ILE A 45 16.24 11.11 17.18
CA ILE A 45 16.29 9.68 16.80
C ILE A 45 14.92 9.04 17.02
N PRO A 46 14.36 8.35 16.02
CA PRO A 46 13.04 7.73 16.12
C PRO A 46 12.99 6.57 17.16
N PRO A 47 11.79 6.09 17.49
CA PRO A 47 10.54 6.42 16.83
C PRO A 47 10.01 7.81 17.18
N TYR A 48 9.47 8.50 16.17
CA TYR A 48 8.76 9.75 16.36
C TYR A 48 7.28 9.48 16.64
N GLN A 49 6.67 10.33 17.46
CA GLN A 49 5.27 10.20 17.82
C GLN A 49 4.40 11.16 17.02
N GLY A 50 3.22 10.70 16.63
CA GLY A 50 2.25 11.54 15.94
C GLY A 50 0.97 10.78 15.62
N THR A 51 0.22 11.23 14.62
CA THR A 51 -0.98 10.54 14.15
C THR A 51 -0.99 10.37 12.64
N LEU A 52 -1.50 9.24 12.19
CA LEU A 52 -1.83 8.95 10.80
C LEU A 52 -3.34 8.83 10.69
N ASN A 53 -3.98 9.71 9.92
CA ASN A 53 -5.44 9.79 9.81
C ASN A 53 -6.17 9.90 11.17
N GLY A 54 -5.54 10.58 12.14
CA GLY A 54 -6.08 10.77 13.50
C GLY A 54 -5.82 9.62 14.47
N GLN A 55 -5.20 8.52 14.04
CA GLN A 55 -4.79 7.41 14.90
C GLN A 55 -3.33 7.54 15.30
N SER A 56 -2.98 7.22 16.55
CA SER A 56 -1.60 7.26 17.03
C SER A 56 -0.70 6.38 16.18
N ALA A 57 0.44 6.90 15.78
CA ALA A 57 1.42 6.18 14.96
C ALA A 57 2.85 6.53 15.38
N LEU A 58 3.76 5.58 15.13
CA LEU A 58 5.20 5.76 15.27
C LEU A 58 5.82 5.87 13.89
N PHE A 59 6.56 6.95 13.69
CA PHE A 59 7.19 7.28 12.42
C PHE A 59 8.71 7.11 12.51
N TYR A 60 9.31 6.65 11.42
CA TYR A 60 10.75 6.48 11.27
C TYR A 60 11.21 7.32 10.08
N CYS A 61 12.02 8.34 10.34
CA CYS A 61 12.52 9.22 9.29
C CYS A 61 13.45 8.46 8.33
N VAL A 62 13.15 8.54 7.04
CA VAL A 62 13.95 7.96 5.95
C VAL A 62 14.51 9.03 5.00
N ASP A 63 14.31 10.29 5.34
CA ASP A 63 14.63 11.45 4.49
C ASP A 63 15.43 12.47 5.29
N PHE A 64 16.75 12.41 5.13
CA PHE A 64 17.66 13.36 5.78
C PHE A 64 17.64 14.75 5.14
N SER A 65 17.24 14.84 3.89
CA SER A 65 17.32 16.07 3.10
C SER A 65 16.25 17.11 3.43
N HIS A 66 15.22 16.70 4.18
CA HIS A 66 14.11 17.58 4.56
C HIS A 66 13.92 17.58 6.06
N GLU A 67 13.58 18.75 6.59
CA GLU A 67 13.30 18.94 8.01
C GLU A 67 11.81 19.05 8.28
N ILE A 68 11.40 18.62 9.45
CA ILE A 68 10.07 18.87 9.98
C ILE A 68 10.18 19.40 11.42
N TYR A 69 9.20 20.18 11.79
CA TYR A 69 9.11 20.75 13.14
C TYR A 69 7.91 20.14 13.88
N GLY A 70 8.02 20.06 15.19
CA GLY A 70 6.90 19.60 16.04
C GLY A 70 5.63 20.42 15.82
N ASN A 71 4.49 19.80 16.06
CA ASN A 71 3.15 20.38 15.89
C ASN A 71 2.82 20.76 14.43
N THR A 72 3.39 20.05 13.47
CA THR A 72 3.07 20.23 12.06
C THR A 72 2.22 19.11 11.51
N SER A 73 1.42 19.42 10.50
CA SER A 73 0.64 18.42 9.76
C SER A 73 0.74 18.66 8.27
N TRP A 74 0.70 17.55 7.50
CA TRP A 74 0.73 17.59 6.05
C TRP A 74 -0.07 16.42 5.47
N SER A 75 -0.37 16.53 4.19
CA SER A 75 -0.93 15.43 3.42
C SER A 75 0.20 14.58 2.84
N ALA A 76 0.03 13.28 2.88
CA ALA A 76 0.97 12.32 2.32
C ALA A 76 0.26 11.32 1.42
N THR A 77 1.01 10.66 0.55
CA THR A 77 0.60 9.45 -0.13
C THR A 77 1.18 8.25 0.61
N VAL A 78 0.40 7.17 0.72
CA VAL A 78 0.82 5.92 1.36
C VAL A 78 1.20 4.92 0.28
N THR A 79 2.40 4.36 0.37
CA THR A 79 2.88 3.30 -0.51
C THR A 79 3.33 2.11 0.32
N GLY A 80 2.62 1.00 0.25
CA GLY A 80 3.01 -0.23 0.95
C GLY A 80 4.30 -0.83 0.37
N LEU A 81 5.20 -1.36 1.20
CA LEU A 81 6.45 -1.97 0.71
C LEU A 81 6.22 -3.26 -0.08
N ASN A 82 5.07 -3.90 0.07
CA ASN A 82 4.66 -5.06 -0.75
C ASN A 82 4.08 -4.66 -2.12
N ALA A 83 3.87 -3.35 -2.38
CA ALA A 83 3.32 -2.87 -3.64
C ALA A 83 4.23 -3.21 -4.85
N PRO A 84 3.68 -3.21 -6.09
CA PRO A 84 4.46 -3.36 -7.32
C PRO A 84 5.53 -2.26 -7.45
N ILE A 85 6.63 -2.55 -8.17
CA ILE A 85 7.76 -1.61 -8.33
C ILE A 85 7.30 -0.24 -8.86
N GLY A 86 6.36 -0.19 -9.79
CA GLY A 86 5.86 1.08 -10.35
C GLY A 86 5.16 2.00 -9.33
N ALA A 87 4.71 1.49 -8.19
CA ALA A 87 4.11 2.31 -7.14
C ALA A 87 5.14 3.23 -6.44
N PHE A 88 6.43 2.91 -6.56
CA PHE A 88 7.51 3.66 -5.91
C PHE A 88 7.92 4.93 -6.68
N ALA A 89 7.47 5.10 -7.93
CA ALA A 89 7.76 6.29 -8.73
C ALA A 89 7.26 7.61 -8.09
N SER A 90 6.33 7.53 -7.14
CA SER A 90 5.83 8.68 -6.38
C SER A 90 6.59 8.92 -5.08
N THR A 91 7.50 8.04 -4.68
CA THR A 91 8.33 8.17 -3.49
C THR A 91 9.62 8.95 -3.82
N ARG A 92 10.28 9.50 -2.80
CA ARG A 92 11.46 10.36 -3.02
C ARG A 92 12.66 9.64 -3.62
N LEU A 93 12.85 8.37 -3.28
CA LEU A 93 13.99 7.60 -3.78
C LEU A 93 13.68 6.78 -5.03
N ASP A 94 12.39 6.63 -5.40
CA ASP A 94 11.95 5.80 -6.54
C ASP A 94 12.63 4.42 -6.58
N ASN A 95 12.89 3.82 -5.41
CA ASN A 95 13.66 2.59 -5.30
C ASN A 95 13.11 1.68 -4.21
N LYS A 96 12.28 0.72 -4.60
CA LYS A 96 11.69 -0.26 -3.68
C LYS A 96 12.73 -0.97 -2.80
N ARG A 97 13.86 -1.39 -3.39
CA ARG A 97 14.89 -2.13 -2.64
C ARG A 97 15.45 -1.30 -1.51
N THR A 98 15.78 -0.03 -1.75
CA THR A 98 16.30 0.87 -0.73
C THR A 98 15.34 1.02 0.45
N TYR A 99 14.03 1.16 0.17
CA TYR A 99 13.05 1.21 1.26
C TYR A 99 12.91 -0.12 2.02
N LEU A 100 13.09 -1.26 1.36
CA LEU A 100 13.15 -2.55 2.04
C LEU A 100 14.38 -2.65 2.95
N GLU A 101 15.55 -2.18 2.50
CA GLU A 101 16.77 -2.11 3.31
C GLU A 101 16.56 -1.22 4.54
N MET A 102 15.98 -0.03 4.36
CA MET A 102 15.63 0.87 5.46
C MET A 102 14.63 0.23 6.45
N ALA A 103 13.59 -0.43 5.97
CA ALA A 103 12.61 -1.09 6.84
C ALA A 103 13.24 -2.24 7.64
N TRP A 104 14.17 -2.97 7.04
CA TRP A 104 14.94 -3.99 7.76
C TRP A 104 15.79 -3.36 8.86
N LEU A 105 16.53 -2.29 8.55
CA LEU A 105 17.33 -1.54 9.54
C LEU A 105 16.47 -1.03 10.69
N ILE A 106 15.28 -0.50 10.41
CA ILE A 106 14.32 -0.07 11.45
C ILE A 106 13.90 -1.25 12.32
N THR A 107 13.68 -2.42 11.72
CA THR A 107 13.33 -3.63 12.47
C THR A 107 14.45 -4.01 13.44
N GLN A 108 15.71 -3.96 13.01
CA GLN A 108 16.88 -4.23 13.88
C GLN A 108 17.04 -3.12 14.94
N MET A 109 16.87 -1.86 14.56
CA MET A 109 16.88 -0.72 15.49
C MET A 109 15.84 -0.87 16.61
N ASN A 110 14.64 -1.36 16.28
CA ASN A 110 13.60 -1.60 17.27
C ASN A 110 13.91 -2.79 18.19
N ALA A 111 14.69 -3.75 17.74
CA ALA A 111 15.16 -4.88 18.52
C ALA A 111 16.37 -4.53 19.43
N ALA A 112 17.04 -3.39 19.20
CA ALA A 112 18.19 -2.97 19.98
C ALA A 112 17.79 -2.67 21.44
N SER A 113 18.66 -3.10 22.37
CA SER A 113 18.37 -3.13 23.82
C SER A 113 18.33 -1.74 24.45
N ASN A 114 19.07 -0.79 23.90
CA ASN A 114 19.18 0.56 24.46
C ASN A 114 19.27 1.63 23.37
N GLN A 115 19.14 2.87 23.78
CA GLN A 115 19.07 4.01 22.85
C GLN A 115 20.39 4.22 22.06
N THR A 116 21.54 3.99 22.69
CA THR A 116 22.85 4.18 22.04
C THR A 116 23.04 3.21 20.88
N GLU A 117 22.56 1.99 21.01
CA GLU A 117 22.61 0.98 19.96
C GLU A 117 21.72 1.31 18.75
N LYS A 118 20.73 2.17 18.91
CA LYS A 118 19.82 2.60 17.83
C LYS A 118 20.43 3.63 16.89
N VAL A 119 21.38 4.43 17.39
CA VAL A 119 21.98 5.54 16.64
C VAL A 119 22.60 5.09 15.32
N PRO A 120 23.49 4.08 15.28
CA PRO A 120 24.12 3.65 14.04
C PRO A 120 23.10 3.21 12.97
N TYR A 121 22.00 2.57 13.39
CA TYR A 121 20.94 2.18 12.45
C TYR A 121 20.28 3.38 11.82
N GLN A 122 19.97 4.42 12.60
CA GLN A 122 19.32 5.62 12.05
C GLN A 122 20.25 6.36 11.09
N TRP A 123 21.54 6.45 11.40
CA TRP A 123 22.50 7.06 10.48
C TRP A 123 22.70 6.23 9.22
N ALA A 124 22.73 4.90 9.32
CA ALA A 124 22.71 4.02 8.16
C ALA A 124 21.48 4.24 7.28
N ILE A 125 20.29 4.44 7.87
CA ILE A 125 19.07 4.77 7.14
C ILE A 125 19.21 6.13 6.42
N TRP A 126 19.68 7.14 7.11
CA TRP A 126 19.82 8.49 6.53
C TRP A 126 20.89 8.58 5.44
N SER A 127 21.89 7.71 5.44
CA SER A 127 22.90 7.68 4.37
C SER A 127 22.30 7.39 2.99
N PHE A 128 21.18 6.67 2.91
CA PHE A 128 20.46 6.44 1.66
C PHE A 128 19.81 7.70 1.07
N SER A 129 19.57 8.71 1.92
CA SER A 129 18.92 9.97 1.52
C SER A 129 19.83 11.22 1.64
N GLY A 130 21.13 11.01 1.67
CA GLY A 130 22.14 12.08 1.65
C GLY A 130 22.68 12.48 3.02
N GLY A 131 22.35 11.76 4.09
CA GLY A 131 22.98 11.93 5.40
C GLY A 131 24.46 11.57 5.35
N ASN A 132 25.29 12.41 5.93
CA ASN A 132 26.71 12.11 6.09
C ASN A 132 26.91 11.37 7.41
N ASP A 133 27.08 10.06 7.32
CA ASP A 133 27.16 9.19 8.48
C ASP A 133 28.45 9.43 9.29
N PRO A 134 28.35 9.83 10.57
CA PRO A 134 29.49 10.04 11.43
C PRO A 134 30.01 8.76 12.11
N TYR A 135 29.30 7.63 11.95
CA TYR A 135 29.59 6.39 12.67
C TYR A 135 30.34 5.38 11.79
N LEU A 136 31.45 4.90 12.31
CA LEU A 136 32.16 3.77 11.73
C LEU A 136 31.31 2.49 11.91
N GLY A 137 30.99 1.81 10.83
CA GLY A 137 30.25 0.53 10.87
C GLY A 137 28.87 0.56 10.25
N SER A 138 28.34 1.71 9.88
CA SER A 138 27.06 1.80 9.16
C SER A 138 27.11 1.11 7.80
N ASP A 139 28.26 1.09 7.13
CA ASP A 139 28.46 0.33 5.90
C ASP A 139 28.19 -1.19 6.11
N ALA A 140 28.61 -1.72 7.27
CA ALA A 140 28.32 -3.11 7.61
C ALA A 140 26.82 -3.34 7.80
N LEU A 141 26.12 -2.43 8.48
CA LEU A 141 24.67 -2.50 8.67
C LEU A 141 23.91 -2.41 7.32
N ILE A 142 24.37 -1.57 6.41
CA ILE A 142 23.83 -1.47 5.05
C ILE A 142 24.06 -2.79 4.29
N GLY A 143 25.26 -3.38 4.42
CA GLY A 143 25.56 -4.68 3.84
C GLY A 143 24.65 -5.80 4.35
N ASP A 144 24.39 -5.82 5.66
CA ASP A 144 23.48 -6.78 6.29
C ASP A 144 22.02 -6.56 5.82
N ALA A 145 21.60 -5.31 5.69
CA ALA A 145 20.27 -4.98 5.17
C ALA A 145 20.09 -5.45 3.72
N LEU A 146 21.09 -5.21 2.86
CA LEU A 146 21.09 -5.72 1.49
C LEU A 146 21.03 -7.25 1.47
N ALA A 147 21.82 -7.93 2.28
CA ALA A 147 21.81 -9.40 2.36
C ALA A 147 20.43 -9.92 2.80
N ALA A 148 19.80 -9.28 3.77
CA ALA A 148 18.45 -9.63 4.24
C ALA A 148 17.39 -9.47 3.15
N VAL A 149 17.43 -8.37 2.39
CA VAL A 149 16.49 -8.12 1.27
C VAL A 149 16.70 -9.14 0.15
N LEU A 150 17.97 -9.45 -0.20
CA LEU A 150 18.27 -10.50 -1.17
C LEU A 150 17.87 -11.89 -0.65
N GLY A 151 17.89 -12.09 0.66
CA GLY A 151 17.44 -13.30 1.36
C GLY A 151 15.93 -13.43 1.48
N GLY A 152 15.15 -12.45 0.98
CA GLY A 152 13.69 -12.51 0.91
C GLY A 152 12.94 -11.65 1.93
N PHE A 153 13.58 -10.69 2.60
CA PHE A 153 12.86 -9.71 3.42
C PHE A 153 11.95 -8.88 2.53
N GLY A 154 10.63 -9.05 2.70
CA GLY A 154 9.61 -8.50 1.80
C GLY A 154 8.92 -7.22 2.29
N GLY A 155 9.29 -6.69 3.46
CA GLY A 155 8.73 -5.45 4.00
C GLY A 155 7.22 -5.51 4.30
N LYS A 156 6.66 -6.71 4.50
CA LYS A 156 5.24 -6.85 4.87
C LYS A 156 4.95 -6.10 6.17
N GLY A 157 3.88 -5.33 6.19
CA GLY A 157 3.50 -4.52 7.33
C GLY A 157 4.28 -3.20 7.44
N TRP A 158 4.94 -2.75 6.36
CA TRP A 158 5.59 -1.46 6.28
C TRP A 158 5.01 -0.61 5.15
N GLU A 159 4.83 0.67 5.43
CA GLU A 159 4.32 1.67 4.50
C GLU A 159 5.23 2.90 4.46
N ILE A 160 5.34 3.51 3.28
CA ILE A 160 6.02 4.79 3.06
C ILE A 160 4.98 5.89 3.07
N LEU A 161 5.24 6.94 3.83
CA LEU A 161 4.46 8.17 3.85
C LEU A 161 5.22 9.25 3.10
N THR A 162 4.91 9.45 1.84
CA THR A 162 5.53 10.49 1.00
C THR A 162 4.70 11.77 1.03
N PRO A 163 5.24 12.90 1.50
CA PRO A 163 4.53 14.18 1.48
C PRO A 163 4.07 14.55 0.06
N THR A 164 2.83 15.05 -0.07
CA THR A 164 2.28 15.47 -1.37
C THR A 164 2.78 16.84 -1.83
N GLY A 165 3.54 17.55 -1.00
CA GLY A 165 4.15 18.86 -1.28
C GLY A 165 5.65 18.86 -1.04
N SER A 166 6.27 20.03 -1.22
CA SER A 166 7.71 20.24 -0.97
C SER A 166 8.08 20.23 0.51
N TYR A 167 7.11 20.39 1.40
CA TYR A 167 7.30 20.40 2.84
C TYR A 167 7.06 19.02 3.44
N GLY A 168 7.80 18.74 4.52
CA GLY A 168 7.69 17.49 5.26
C GLY A 168 8.76 16.48 4.86
N GLN A 169 9.10 15.62 5.82
CA GLN A 169 9.98 14.48 5.62
C GLN A 169 9.17 13.27 5.13
N GLU A 170 9.86 12.39 4.45
CA GLU A 170 9.32 11.06 4.14
C GLU A 170 9.60 10.11 5.31
N PHE A 171 8.61 9.29 5.64
CA PHE A 171 8.67 8.36 6.76
C PHE A 171 8.33 6.93 6.34
N LEU A 172 8.92 5.99 7.04
CA LEU A 172 8.36 4.64 7.16
C LEU A 172 7.53 4.54 8.43
N VAL A 173 6.40 3.84 8.32
CA VAL A 173 5.56 3.47 9.44
C VAL A 173 5.32 1.97 9.40
N ALA A 174 5.35 1.32 10.56
CA ALA A 174 4.85 -0.04 10.66
C ALA A 174 3.32 0.01 10.51
N ASP A 175 2.78 -0.89 9.72
CA ASP A 175 1.34 -1.10 9.61
C ASP A 175 0.81 -1.42 11.02
N GLN A 176 0.19 -0.44 11.63
CA GLN A 176 -0.40 -0.54 12.96
C GLN A 176 -1.74 -1.24 12.82
N ASP A 177 -1.71 -2.54 12.48
CA ASP A 177 -2.90 -3.35 12.27
C ASP A 177 -3.80 -2.74 11.15
N PRO A 178 -4.18 -3.45 10.16
CA PRO A 178 -4.58 -2.84 8.91
C PRO A 178 -5.58 -1.73 9.20
N LEU A 179 -5.24 -0.51 8.82
CA LEU A 179 -6.26 0.39 8.33
C LEU A 179 -6.92 -0.37 7.17
N THR A 180 -7.58 -1.46 7.51
CA THR A 180 -8.58 -2.07 6.67
C THR A 180 -9.68 -1.03 6.55
N THR A 181 -9.38 0.04 5.85
CA THR A 181 -10.37 0.54 4.95
C THR A 181 -10.60 -0.63 3.99
N THR A 182 -11.38 -1.61 4.45
CA THR A 182 -12.18 -2.42 3.58
C THR A 182 -13.15 -1.44 2.93
N THR A 183 -12.61 -0.54 2.13
CA THR A 183 -13.38 0.07 1.07
C THR A 183 -13.67 -1.12 0.19
N PRO A 184 -14.93 -1.62 0.14
CA PRO A 184 -15.26 -2.67 -0.80
C PRO A 184 -14.80 -2.12 -2.13
N GLU A 185 -13.85 -2.81 -2.79
CA GLU A 185 -13.29 -2.33 -4.05
C GLU A 185 -14.49 -2.02 -4.95
N PRO A 186 -14.71 -0.75 -5.34
CA PRO A 186 -15.89 -0.38 -6.14
C PRO A 186 -15.98 -1.21 -7.41
N SER A 187 -14.81 -1.67 -7.91
CA SER A 187 -14.66 -2.56 -9.05
C SER A 187 -15.15 -3.99 -8.77
N GLY A 188 -14.92 -4.55 -7.57
CA GLY A 188 -15.40 -5.88 -7.21
C GLY A 188 -16.92 -5.93 -7.09
N MET A 189 -17.53 -4.92 -6.49
CA MET A 189 -19.00 -4.80 -6.41
C MET A 189 -19.64 -4.55 -7.78
N LEU A 190 -19.01 -3.74 -8.62
CA LEU A 190 -19.50 -3.47 -9.98
C LEU A 190 -19.37 -4.71 -10.86
N LEU A 191 -18.29 -5.47 -10.73
CA LEU A 191 -18.11 -6.73 -11.46
C LEU A 191 -19.13 -7.78 -11.00
N PHE A 192 -19.33 -7.92 -9.69
CA PHE A 192 -20.31 -8.86 -9.14
C PHE A 192 -21.74 -8.46 -9.56
N GLY A 193 -22.07 -7.17 -9.49
CA GLY A 193 -23.37 -6.65 -9.94
C GLY A 193 -23.62 -6.86 -11.44
N THR A 194 -22.62 -6.70 -12.30
CA THR A 194 -22.75 -6.94 -13.74
C THR A 194 -22.90 -8.41 -14.07
N VAL A 195 -22.20 -9.32 -13.36
CA VAL A 195 -22.35 -10.77 -13.53
C VAL A 195 -23.74 -11.23 -13.11
N VAL A 196 -24.25 -10.76 -11.96
CA VAL A 196 -25.59 -11.10 -11.47
C VAL A 196 -26.68 -10.58 -12.42
N LEU A 197 -26.57 -9.36 -12.90
CA LEU A 197 -27.49 -8.79 -13.91
C LEU A 197 -27.43 -9.58 -15.22
N GLY A 198 -26.24 -9.92 -15.70
CA GLY A 198 -26.06 -10.72 -16.90
C GLY A 198 -26.71 -12.11 -16.79
N MET A 199 -26.56 -12.78 -15.64
CA MET A 199 -27.24 -14.06 -15.39
C MET A 199 -28.76 -13.92 -15.31
N ALA A 200 -29.27 -12.88 -14.65
CA ALA A 200 -30.69 -12.63 -14.55
C ALA A 200 -31.32 -12.39 -15.94
N PHE A 201 -30.67 -11.67 -16.83
CA PHE A 201 -31.10 -11.47 -18.21
C PHE A 201 -31.06 -12.78 -19.02
N ALA A 202 -30.01 -13.60 -18.86
CA ALA A 202 -29.89 -14.88 -19.55
C ALA A 202 -30.98 -15.88 -19.13
N LEU A 203 -31.31 -15.92 -17.84
CA LEU A 203 -32.37 -16.78 -17.30
C LEU A 203 -33.76 -16.31 -17.72
N ARG A 204 -34.01 -15.00 -17.76
CA ARG A 204 -35.31 -14.45 -18.22
C ARG A 204 -35.63 -14.81 -19.69
N LYS A 205 -34.62 -14.93 -20.53
CA LYS A 205 -34.77 -15.28 -21.95
C LYS A 205 -35.13 -16.80 -22.16
N LYS A 206 -34.90 -17.65 -21.15
CA LYS A 206 -35.21 -19.07 -21.18
C LYS A 206 -36.59 -19.44 -20.63
N TRP A 207 -37.28 -18.50 -19.96
CA TRP A 207 -38.65 -18.76 -19.50
C TRP A 207 -39.63 -18.39 -20.60
N PRO A 208 -40.34 -19.41 -21.20
CA PRO A 208 -41.44 -19.12 -22.10
C PRO A 208 -42.54 -18.39 -21.32
N ALA A 209 -43.09 -17.40 -21.95
CA ALA A 209 -44.28 -16.74 -21.41
C ALA A 209 -45.31 -17.79 -21.08
N ARG A 210 -45.77 -17.88 -19.84
CA ARG A 210 -46.84 -18.76 -19.41
C ARG A 210 -48.06 -18.29 -20.16
N ASP A 211 -48.63 -19.14 -21.03
CA ASP A 211 -49.85 -18.85 -21.79
C ASP A 211 -50.94 -18.41 -20.81
N ALA A 212 -51.31 -17.16 -20.85
CA ALA A 212 -52.39 -16.57 -20.03
C ALA A 212 -53.79 -17.06 -20.44
N ASN A 213 -53.85 -17.94 -21.46
CA ASN A 213 -55.07 -18.46 -22.02
C ASN A 213 -55.38 -19.94 -21.70
N ALA A 214 -54.79 -20.46 -20.63
CA ALA A 214 -55.18 -21.80 -20.17
C ALA A 214 -56.62 -21.75 -19.62
N THR A 215 -57.54 -22.23 -20.39
CA THR A 215 -58.94 -22.43 -19.98
C THR A 215 -59.00 -23.35 -18.76
N PRO A 216 -59.71 -22.97 -17.68
CA PRO A 216 -59.83 -23.85 -16.53
C PRO A 216 -60.60 -25.13 -16.92
N PRO A 217 -60.29 -26.29 -16.35
CA PRO A 217 -61.03 -27.52 -16.60
C PRO A 217 -62.45 -27.41 -16.12
N PRO A 218 -63.40 -28.09 -16.81
CA PRO A 218 -64.82 -28.09 -16.44
C PRO A 218 -65.05 -28.71 -15.06
N PRO A 219 -66.06 -28.23 -14.30
CA PRO A 219 -66.38 -28.78 -13.00
C PRO A 219 -66.94 -30.20 -13.15
N ALA A 220 -66.63 -31.08 -12.17
CA ALA A 220 -67.05 -32.46 -12.07
C ALA A 220 -68.51 -32.57 -11.62
#